data_23fe2691697168a26bdcadb63fc6a069
#
_entry.id   23fe2691697168a26bdcadb63fc6a069
#
_cell.length_a   1.000
_cell.length_b   1.000
_cell.length_c   1.000
_cell.angle_alpha   90.00
_cell.angle_beta   90.00
_cell.angle_gamma   90.00
#
_symmetry.space_group_name_H-M   'P 1'
#
loop_
_entity.id
_entity.type
_entity.pdbx_description
1 polymer ?
#
loop_
_entity_poly.entity_id
_entity_poly.type
_entity_poly.pdbx_seq_one_letter_code
_entity_poly.pdbx_strand_id
1 'polypeptide(L)'
;MAMGMSMASREAFFYDEKGLLKTPNLRTYKLMHIGQEPDYRVGFVETPEDGSPYGVRPYSEHGIIGIPAALANALSAAFGKEITSLPLTPEMLWRL
;
A
#
# COMPACT_ATOMS: atom_id res chain seq x y z
N MET A 1 6.35 1.12 -5.17
CA MET A 1 4.93 0.81 -5.50
C MET A 1 4.53 -0.54 -4.92
N ALA A 2 5.22 -1.65 -5.19
CA ALA A 2 4.90 -2.98 -4.63
C ALA A 2 4.71 -2.97 -3.10
N MET A 3 5.60 -2.32 -2.36
CA MET A 3 5.46 -2.15 -0.91
C MET A 3 4.14 -1.46 -0.51
N GLY A 4 3.75 -0.39 -1.21
CA GLY A 4 2.46 0.29 -0.94
C GLY A 4 1.25 -0.60 -1.23
N MET A 5 1.31 -1.40 -2.29
CA MET A 5 0.27 -2.40 -2.61
C MET A 5 0.17 -3.47 -1.52
N SER A 6 1.32 -3.98 -1.05
CA SER A 6 1.39 -4.97 0.02
C SER A 6 0.78 -4.42 1.31
N MET A 7 1.22 -3.23 1.74
CA MET A 7 0.68 -2.54 2.92
C MET A 7 -0.83 -2.33 2.83
N ALA A 8 -1.32 -1.85 1.70
CA ALA A 8 -2.73 -1.55 1.52
C ALA A 8 -3.62 -2.79 1.50
N SER A 9 -3.15 -3.92 0.96
CA SER A 9 -3.99 -5.08 0.65
C SER A 9 -3.95 -6.22 1.67
N ARG A 10 -2.90 -6.33 2.48
CA ARG A 10 -2.70 -7.52 3.30
C ARG A 10 -1.92 -7.37 4.58
N GLU A 11 -1.12 -6.32 4.74
CA GLU A 11 -0.27 -6.16 5.91
C GLU A 11 -1.05 -5.54 7.07
N ALA A 12 -1.08 -6.23 8.21
CA ALA A 12 -1.67 -5.71 9.42
C ALA A 12 -1.10 -6.39 10.67
N PHE A 13 -1.10 -5.67 11.76
CA PHE A 13 -0.86 -6.23 13.08
C PHE A 13 -2.19 -6.64 13.73
N PHE A 14 -2.34 -7.92 13.99
CA PHE A 14 -3.50 -8.45 14.71
C PHE A 14 -3.07 -8.89 16.10
N TYR A 15 -3.85 -8.50 17.08
CA TYR A 15 -3.64 -8.85 18.49
C TYR A 15 -4.78 -9.74 18.99
N ASP A 16 -4.49 -10.59 19.95
CA ASP A 16 -5.51 -11.33 20.67
C ASP A 16 -6.12 -10.50 21.83
N GLU A 17 -7.06 -11.09 22.55
CA GLU A 17 -7.73 -10.46 23.68
C GLU A 17 -6.79 -10.10 24.85
N LYS A 18 -5.60 -10.70 24.88
CA LYS A 18 -4.56 -10.45 25.87
C LYS A 18 -3.49 -9.47 25.37
N GLY A 19 -3.65 -8.92 24.16
CA GLY A 19 -2.67 -8.02 23.55
C GLY A 19 -1.47 -8.71 22.94
N LEU A 20 -1.48 -10.03 22.78
CA LEU A 20 -0.40 -10.77 22.12
C LEU A 20 -0.51 -10.66 20.59
N LEU A 21 0.60 -10.32 19.93
CA LEU A 21 0.66 -10.19 18.49
C LEU A 21 0.49 -11.55 17.79
N LYS A 22 -0.55 -11.68 16.95
CA LYS A 22 -0.85 -12.88 16.14
C LYS A 22 -0.06 -12.95 14.84
N THR A 23 0.57 -11.86 14.44
CA THR A 23 1.35 -11.75 13.19
C THR A 23 2.84 -11.46 13.46
N PRO A 24 3.56 -12.30 14.26
CA PRO A 24 4.90 -11.98 14.75
C PRO A 24 6.02 -12.24 13.74
N ASN A 25 5.72 -12.78 12.58
CA ASN A 25 6.71 -13.11 11.55
C ASN A 25 6.15 -12.86 10.14
N LEU A 26 7.04 -12.80 9.14
CA LEU A 26 6.68 -12.45 7.76
C LEU A 26 5.63 -13.40 7.14
N ARG A 27 5.60 -14.66 7.53
CA ARG A 27 4.63 -15.64 7.03
C ARG A 27 3.20 -15.28 7.46
N THR A 28 3.03 -14.84 8.69
CA THR A 28 1.72 -14.46 9.24
C THR A 28 1.38 -13.00 8.95
N TYR A 29 2.38 -12.13 8.81
CA TYR A 29 2.23 -10.74 8.41
C TYR A 29 1.85 -10.58 6.93
N LYS A 30 2.23 -11.54 6.09
CA LYS A 30 1.80 -11.69 4.69
C LYS A 30 2.28 -10.57 3.76
N LEU A 31 3.59 -10.41 3.62
CA LEU A 31 4.13 -9.57 2.55
C LEU A 31 3.70 -10.08 1.16
N MET A 32 3.60 -9.18 0.22
CA MET A 32 3.39 -9.51 -1.19
C MET A 32 4.56 -10.33 -1.72
N HIS A 33 4.27 -11.45 -2.37
CA HIS A 33 5.28 -12.32 -2.96
C HIS A 33 5.60 -11.90 -4.40
N ILE A 34 6.78 -12.30 -4.87
CA ILE A 34 7.18 -12.14 -6.27
C ILE A 34 6.13 -12.79 -7.18
N GLY A 35 5.72 -12.08 -8.21
CA GLY A 35 4.71 -12.52 -9.17
C GLY A 35 3.26 -12.23 -8.76
N GLN A 36 3.03 -11.58 -7.62
CA GLN A 36 1.71 -11.09 -7.21
C GLN A 36 1.50 -9.59 -7.48
N GLU A 37 2.57 -8.91 -7.86
CA GLU A 37 2.53 -7.50 -8.23
C GLU A 37 1.87 -7.31 -9.60
N PRO A 38 1.10 -6.23 -9.79
CA PRO A 38 0.59 -5.85 -11.09
C PRO A 38 1.69 -5.27 -11.98
N ASP A 39 1.42 -5.17 -13.27
CA ASP A 39 2.27 -4.43 -14.18
C ASP A 39 2.29 -2.94 -13.82
N TYR A 40 3.45 -2.44 -13.43
CA TYR A 40 3.62 -1.03 -13.10
C TYR A 40 4.02 -0.22 -14.32
N ARG A 41 3.33 0.88 -14.55
CA ARG A 41 3.76 1.92 -15.48
C ARG A 41 4.28 3.10 -14.67
N VAL A 42 5.56 3.39 -14.81
CA VAL A 42 6.24 4.42 -14.01
C VAL A 42 6.78 5.51 -14.92
N GLY A 43 6.56 6.74 -14.54
CA GLY A 43 7.14 7.93 -15.19
C GLY A 43 7.56 8.93 -14.14
N PHE A 44 8.39 9.89 -14.55
CA PHE A 44 8.89 10.95 -13.71
C PHE A 44 8.56 12.30 -14.32
N VAL A 45 8.17 13.25 -13.48
CA VAL A 45 8.10 14.66 -13.82
C VAL A 45 9.22 15.35 -13.06
N GLU A 46 10.23 15.80 -13.78
CA GLU A 46 11.37 16.46 -13.17
C GLU A 46 11.01 17.89 -12.75
N THR A 47 11.19 18.19 -11.48
CA THR A 47 11.01 19.52 -10.90
C THR A 47 12.25 19.84 -10.06
N PRO A 48 13.31 20.43 -10.69
CA PRO A 48 14.56 20.72 -9.98
C PRO A 48 14.34 21.61 -8.76
N GLU A 49 15.15 21.40 -7.74
CA GLU A 49 15.16 22.18 -6.50
C GLU A 49 16.39 23.10 -6.45
N ASP A 50 16.19 24.39 -6.61
CA ASP A 50 17.28 25.35 -6.70
C ASP A 50 18.15 25.45 -5.42
N GLY A 51 17.57 25.10 -4.27
CA GLY A 51 18.25 25.06 -2.98
C GLY A 51 19.07 23.78 -2.72
N SER A 52 19.05 22.82 -3.64
CA SER A 52 19.68 21.51 -3.47
C SER A 52 20.91 21.37 -4.39
N PRO A 53 21.99 20.69 -3.97
CA PRO A 53 23.10 20.36 -4.85
C PRO A 53 22.62 19.61 -6.10
N TYR A 54 23.05 20.07 -7.26
CA TYR A 54 22.66 19.51 -8.58
C TYR A 54 21.14 19.55 -8.87
N GLY A 55 20.36 20.33 -8.13
CA GLY A 55 18.91 20.36 -8.28
C GLY A 55 18.19 19.08 -7.85
N VAL A 56 18.84 18.23 -7.05
CA VAL A 56 18.32 16.90 -6.67
C VAL A 56 17.19 17.02 -5.66
N ARG A 57 16.15 16.20 -5.85
CA ARG A 57 15.08 16.00 -4.87
C ARG A 57 15.05 14.56 -4.37
N PRO A 58 14.73 14.31 -3.08
CA PRO A 58 14.56 12.95 -2.58
C PRO A 58 13.36 12.28 -3.25
N TYR A 59 13.48 10.98 -3.52
CA TYR A 59 12.43 10.22 -4.20
C TYR A 59 12.18 8.82 -3.61
N SER A 60 12.75 8.48 -2.47
CA SER A 60 12.74 7.11 -1.94
C SER A 60 11.35 6.55 -1.60
N GLU A 61 10.47 7.32 -0.97
CA GLU A 61 9.18 6.85 -0.45
C GLU A 61 7.96 7.41 -1.19
N HIS A 62 8.15 8.30 -2.14
CA HIS A 62 7.05 8.94 -2.87
C HIS A 62 6.16 7.92 -3.61
N GLY A 63 6.74 6.84 -4.12
CA GLY A 63 6.01 5.76 -4.77
C GLY A 63 5.18 4.87 -3.83
N ILE A 64 5.26 5.08 -2.52
CA ILE A 64 4.48 4.33 -1.52
C ILE A 64 3.26 5.11 -1.07
N ILE A 65 3.43 6.42 -0.84
CA ILE A 65 2.47 7.28 -0.13
C ILE A 65 1.08 7.28 -0.75
N GLY A 66 0.99 7.36 -2.06
CA GLY A 66 -0.30 7.46 -2.77
C GLY A 66 -1.00 6.12 -3.04
N ILE A 67 -0.30 5.00 -2.90
CA ILE A 67 -0.83 3.69 -3.32
C ILE A 67 -2.04 3.24 -2.48
N PRO A 68 -2.03 3.30 -1.15
CA PRO A 68 -3.19 2.86 -0.37
C PRO A 68 -4.46 3.62 -0.73
N ALA A 69 -4.37 4.94 -0.86
CA ALA A 69 -5.51 5.77 -1.25
C ALA A 69 -5.97 5.48 -2.68
N ALA A 70 -5.03 5.35 -3.62
CA ALA A 70 -5.36 5.04 -5.02
C ALA A 70 -6.05 3.68 -5.15
N LEU A 71 -5.58 2.67 -4.43
CA LEU A 71 -6.19 1.34 -4.43
C LEU A 71 -7.60 1.36 -3.80
N ALA A 72 -7.76 2.05 -2.66
CA ALA A 72 -9.06 2.21 -2.02
C ALA A 72 -10.06 2.91 -2.94
N ASN A 73 -9.64 3.98 -3.62
CA ASN A 73 -10.48 4.71 -4.57
C ASN A 73 -10.86 3.85 -5.78
N ALA A 74 -9.92 3.07 -6.32
CA ALA A 74 -10.19 2.17 -7.44
C ALA A 74 -11.22 1.09 -7.08
N LEU A 75 -11.08 0.50 -5.89
CA LEU A 75 -12.02 -0.50 -5.37
C LEU A 75 -13.37 0.13 -5.04
N SER A 76 -13.39 1.32 -4.45
CA SER A 76 -14.63 2.06 -4.20
C SER A 76 -15.41 2.31 -5.49
N ALA A 77 -14.71 2.70 -6.55
CA ALA A 77 -15.32 2.89 -7.86
C ALA A 77 -15.85 1.57 -8.46
N ALA A 78 -15.08 0.48 -8.31
CA ALA A 78 -15.46 -0.82 -8.83
C ALA A 78 -16.67 -1.44 -8.12
N PHE A 79 -16.75 -1.29 -6.80
CA PHE A 79 -17.86 -1.81 -5.98
C PHE A 79 -19.05 -0.84 -5.86
N GLY A 80 -18.90 0.42 -6.29
CA GLY A 80 -19.91 1.45 -6.08
C GLY A 80 -20.16 1.78 -4.60
N LYS A 81 -19.17 1.54 -3.75
CA LYS A 81 -19.23 1.74 -2.29
C LYS A 81 -18.00 2.48 -1.78
N GLU A 82 -18.17 3.31 -0.79
CA GLU A 82 -17.06 4.02 -0.15
C GLU A 82 -16.27 3.07 0.75
N ILE A 83 -14.95 3.01 0.54
CA ILE A 83 -14.02 2.20 1.32
C ILE A 83 -13.08 3.15 2.07
N THR A 84 -13.18 3.16 3.39
CA THR A 84 -12.48 4.10 4.27
C THR A 84 -11.53 3.44 5.26
N SER A 85 -11.33 2.12 5.16
CA SER A 85 -10.49 1.36 6.09
C SER A 85 -9.48 0.47 5.39
N LEU A 86 -8.35 0.22 6.03
CA LEU A 86 -7.28 -0.68 5.61
C LEU A 86 -7.10 -1.78 6.67
N PRO A 87 -6.53 -2.93 6.27
CA PRO A 87 -6.13 -3.34 4.94
C PRO A 87 -7.32 -3.80 4.08
N LEU A 88 -7.18 -3.63 2.76
CA LEU A 88 -8.17 -4.02 1.75
C LEU A 88 -8.09 -5.52 1.47
N THR A 89 -8.40 -6.32 2.48
CA THR A 89 -8.33 -7.78 2.36
C THR A 89 -9.47 -8.35 1.53
N PRO A 90 -9.29 -9.54 0.90
CA PRO A 90 -10.38 -10.22 0.19
C PRO A 90 -11.61 -10.41 1.06
N GLU A 91 -11.44 -10.72 2.35
CA GLU A 91 -12.53 -10.88 3.31
C GLU A 91 -13.31 -9.58 3.56
N MET A 92 -12.58 -8.46 3.64
CA MET A 92 -13.22 -7.16 3.78
C MET A 92 -14.00 -6.80 2.52
N LEU A 93 -13.41 -7.00 1.35
CA LEU A 93 -14.06 -6.74 0.07
C LEU A 93 -15.29 -7.64 -0.16
N TRP A 94 -15.22 -8.90 0.28
CA TRP A 94 -16.34 -9.84 0.19
C TRP A 94 -17.56 -9.40 1.01
N ARG A 95 -17.35 -8.66 2.09
CA ARG A 95 -18.41 -8.19 3.01
C ARG A 95 -19.05 -6.85 2.58
N LEU A 96 -18.51 -6.21 1.53
CA LEU A 96 -19.08 -4.99 0.97
C LEU A 96 -20.39 -5.30 0.23
#